data_8a25d2b0f9ca99cd11a4ccfddb1fdec2
#
_entry.id   8a25d2b0f9ca99cd11a4ccfddb1fdec2
#
_cell.length_a   1.000
_cell.length_b   1.000
_cell.length_c   1.000
_cell.angle_alpha   90.00
_cell.angle_beta   90.00
_cell.angle_gamma   90.00
#
_symmetry.space_group_name_H-M   'P 1'
#
loop_
_entity.id
_entity.type
_entity.pdbx_description
1 polymer ?
#
loop_
_entity_poly.entity_id
_entity_poly.type
_entity_poly.pdbx_seq_one_letter_code
_entity_poly.pdbx_strand_id
1 'polypeptide(L)'
;MKRRVLLLEDDPNLGLILQEHLELNGFEAKLCVNGEEGEAAYRKGKFDLCLVDVMMPRKDGFSFARDVRAVDSETPIIFLTAKAMKEDRIEGLKIGADDYLTKPFSMEELLLRIRAVLRRSGKQEEGKSPAAEYSLGEFTFNPSKRTLRRNRSTRKLTARESDLLRLLCLHRNATLDRNAALRELWGDDSYFNSRSMDVFISRLRKHLAGDPAVEILSVPGKGLKLVAGGG
;
A
#
# COMPACT_ATOMS: atom_id res chain seq x y z
N MET A 1 10.62 -0.40 20.60
CA MET A 1 9.15 -0.29 20.84
C MET A 1 8.45 -1.35 19.99
N LYS A 2 7.38 -1.98 20.53
CA LYS A 2 6.54 -2.88 19.73
C LYS A 2 5.78 -2.07 18.67
N ARG A 3 5.60 -2.63 17.47
CA ARG A 3 4.77 -2.02 16.43
C ARG A 3 3.29 -2.17 16.76
N ARG A 4 2.52 -1.09 16.58
CA ARG A 4 1.12 -1.01 16.94
C ARG A 4 0.23 -1.30 15.74
N VAL A 5 -0.66 -2.28 15.87
CA VAL A 5 -1.60 -2.72 14.85
C VAL A 5 -3.02 -2.39 15.29
N LEU A 6 -3.77 -1.67 14.48
CA LEU A 6 -5.20 -1.50 14.63
C LEU A 6 -5.90 -2.62 13.85
N LEU A 7 -6.62 -3.48 14.56
CA LEU A 7 -7.36 -4.62 14.00
C LEU A 7 -8.85 -4.32 14.04
N LEU A 8 -9.50 -4.32 12.90
CA LEU A 8 -10.95 -4.19 12.77
C LEU A 8 -11.51 -5.54 12.28
N GLU A 9 -12.30 -6.18 13.10
CA GLU A 9 -12.92 -7.49 12.85
C GLU A 9 -14.19 -7.61 13.68
N ASP A 10 -15.33 -7.87 13.06
CA ASP A 10 -16.64 -7.93 13.74
C ASP A 10 -16.96 -9.33 14.30
N ASP A 11 -16.32 -10.40 13.80
CA ASP A 11 -16.40 -11.71 14.42
C ASP A 11 -15.54 -11.74 15.69
N PRO A 12 -16.14 -11.85 16.88
CA PRO A 12 -15.41 -11.77 18.14
C PRO A 12 -14.42 -12.91 18.33
N ASN A 13 -14.70 -14.12 17.81
CA ASN A 13 -13.80 -15.27 17.92
C ASN A 13 -12.58 -15.07 17.03
N LEU A 14 -12.78 -14.71 15.76
CA LEU A 14 -11.68 -14.44 14.84
C LEU A 14 -10.86 -13.23 15.32
N GLY A 15 -11.52 -12.17 15.77
CA GLY A 15 -10.86 -10.97 16.28
C GLY A 15 -9.93 -11.26 17.46
N LEU A 16 -10.38 -12.05 18.45
CA LEU A 16 -9.55 -12.46 19.59
C LEU A 16 -8.38 -13.33 19.18
N ILE A 17 -8.61 -14.33 18.30
CA ILE A 17 -7.55 -15.20 17.80
C ILE A 17 -6.48 -14.37 17.06
N LEU A 18 -6.90 -13.44 16.18
CA LEU A 18 -5.98 -12.58 15.45
C LEU A 18 -5.19 -11.68 16.41
N GLN A 19 -5.85 -11.10 17.40
CA GLN A 19 -5.21 -10.24 18.41
C GLN A 19 -4.14 -11.01 19.19
N GLU A 20 -4.47 -12.18 19.75
CA GLU A 20 -3.54 -13.02 20.48
C GLU A 20 -2.32 -13.42 19.65
N HIS A 21 -2.55 -13.85 18.41
CA HIS A 21 -1.46 -14.22 17.50
C HIS A 21 -0.54 -13.05 17.15
N LEU A 22 -1.10 -11.86 16.95
CA LEU A 22 -0.31 -10.65 16.72
C LEU A 22 0.55 -10.32 17.95
N GLU A 23 -0.02 -10.40 19.15
CA GLU A 23 0.68 -10.12 20.40
C GLU A 23 1.81 -11.12 20.68
N LEU A 24 1.58 -12.42 20.44
CA LEU A 24 2.58 -13.48 20.51
C LEU A 24 3.73 -13.25 19.50
N ASN A 25 3.46 -12.61 18.37
CA ASN A 25 4.47 -12.29 17.36
C ASN A 25 5.12 -10.90 17.52
N GLY A 26 4.96 -10.27 18.69
CA GLY A 26 5.68 -9.07 19.07
C GLY A 26 5.03 -7.76 18.65
N PHE A 27 3.78 -7.77 18.21
CA PHE A 27 2.97 -6.58 17.95
C PHE A 27 2.21 -6.13 19.21
N GLU A 28 1.72 -4.91 19.20
CA GLU A 28 0.70 -4.41 20.13
C GLU A 28 -0.59 -4.25 19.32
N ALA A 29 -1.59 -5.10 19.57
CA ALA A 29 -2.80 -5.12 18.77
C ALA A 29 -3.98 -4.48 19.52
N LYS A 30 -4.68 -3.56 18.86
CA LYS A 30 -5.93 -2.97 19.33
C LYS A 30 -7.08 -3.48 18.47
N LEU A 31 -7.93 -4.33 19.05
CA LEU A 31 -9.16 -4.81 18.39
C LEU A 31 -10.28 -3.79 18.50
N CYS A 32 -10.98 -3.59 17.38
CA CYS A 32 -12.23 -2.84 17.26
C CYS A 32 -13.22 -3.69 16.44
N VAL A 33 -14.49 -3.69 16.82
CA VAL A 33 -15.51 -4.58 16.22
C VAL A 33 -16.30 -3.94 15.07
N ASN A 34 -15.99 -2.71 14.71
CA ASN A 34 -16.58 -1.99 13.58
C ASN A 34 -15.75 -0.76 13.20
N GLY A 35 -16.07 -0.15 12.07
CA GLY A 35 -15.31 1.00 11.56
C GLY A 35 -15.46 2.29 12.39
N GLU A 36 -16.57 2.47 13.15
CA GLU A 36 -16.74 3.64 14.03
C GLU A 36 -15.77 3.57 15.21
N GLU A 37 -15.67 2.41 15.86
CA GLU A 37 -14.70 2.18 16.94
C GLU A 37 -13.27 2.30 16.42
N GLY A 38 -13.01 1.75 15.21
CA GLY A 38 -11.72 1.87 14.53
C GLY A 38 -11.32 3.33 14.29
N GLU A 39 -12.24 4.15 13.79
CA GLU A 39 -12.00 5.58 13.58
C GLU A 39 -11.73 6.31 14.90
N ALA A 40 -12.54 6.06 15.94
CA ALA A 40 -12.36 6.65 17.25
C ALA A 40 -11.00 6.26 17.87
N ALA A 41 -10.56 5.01 17.70
CA ALA A 41 -9.26 4.53 18.14
C ALA A 41 -8.12 5.18 17.33
N TYR A 42 -8.27 5.27 16.00
CA TYR A 42 -7.27 5.83 15.10
C TYR A 42 -7.01 7.32 15.40
N ARG A 43 -8.06 8.09 15.68
CA ARG A 43 -7.93 9.51 16.06
C ARG A 43 -7.21 9.73 17.39
N LYS A 44 -7.28 8.77 18.32
CA LYS A 44 -6.69 8.86 19.67
C LYS A 44 -5.27 8.30 19.75
N GLY A 45 -4.87 7.48 18.79
CA GLY A 45 -3.60 6.76 18.83
C GLY A 45 -2.83 6.84 17.52
N LYS A 46 -1.57 6.40 17.57
CA LYS A 46 -0.75 6.18 16.37
C LYS A 46 -0.61 4.69 16.16
N PHE A 47 -0.80 4.25 14.93
CA PHE A 47 -0.66 2.86 14.53
C PHE A 47 0.33 2.74 13.38
N ASP A 48 1.07 1.64 13.36
CA ASP A 48 2.02 1.32 12.29
C ASP A 48 1.36 0.58 11.13
N LEU A 49 0.16 0.00 11.38
CA LEU A 49 -0.60 -0.79 10.41
C LEU A 49 -2.07 -0.86 10.83
N CYS A 50 -2.97 -0.84 9.84
CA CYS A 50 -4.37 -1.22 10.01
C CYS A 50 -4.64 -2.55 9.29
N LEU A 51 -5.19 -3.54 10.02
CA LEU A 51 -5.80 -4.75 9.47
C LEU A 51 -7.30 -4.56 9.53
N VAL A 52 -7.98 -4.63 8.39
CA VAL A 52 -9.36 -4.17 8.31
C VAL A 52 -10.21 -5.20 7.58
N ASP A 53 -11.20 -5.78 8.29
CA ASP A 53 -12.24 -6.51 7.58
C ASP A 53 -13.06 -5.53 6.73
N VAL A 54 -13.40 -5.97 5.53
CA VAL A 54 -14.21 -5.18 4.60
C VAL A 54 -15.68 -5.15 5.08
N MET A 55 -16.20 -6.28 5.52
CA MET A 55 -17.60 -6.45 5.87
C MET A 55 -17.82 -6.35 7.37
N MET A 56 -18.20 -5.17 7.82
CA MET A 56 -18.49 -4.93 9.24
C MET A 56 -19.79 -4.13 9.40
N PRO A 57 -20.51 -4.30 10.52
CA PRO A 57 -21.71 -3.52 10.82
C PRO A 57 -21.38 -2.05 11.09
N ARG A 58 -22.41 -1.18 11.00
CA ARG A 58 -22.36 0.27 11.21
C ARG A 58 -21.53 1.00 10.16
N LYS A 59 -20.20 0.85 10.22
CA LYS A 59 -19.26 1.44 9.28
C LYS A 59 -18.35 0.34 8.72
N ASP A 60 -18.43 0.13 7.42
CA ASP A 60 -17.63 -0.87 6.71
C ASP A 60 -16.16 -0.48 6.61
N GLY A 61 -15.31 -1.48 6.30
CA GLY A 61 -13.86 -1.29 6.24
C GLY A 61 -13.40 -0.32 5.16
N PHE A 62 -14.12 -0.20 4.05
CA PHE A 62 -13.77 0.77 3.00
C PHE A 62 -14.05 2.20 3.42
N SER A 63 -15.18 2.44 4.09
CA SER A 63 -15.50 3.75 4.64
C SER A 63 -14.50 4.17 5.70
N PHE A 64 -14.12 3.26 6.61
CA PHE A 64 -13.03 3.50 7.56
C PHE A 64 -11.71 3.86 6.84
N ALA A 65 -11.32 3.08 5.85
CA ALA A 65 -10.07 3.32 5.12
C ALA A 65 -10.07 4.65 4.35
N ARG A 66 -11.22 5.07 3.78
CA ARG A 66 -11.35 6.39 3.14
C ARG A 66 -11.09 7.52 4.12
N ASP A 67 -11.64 7.43 5.33
CA ASP A 67 -11.45 8.46 6.35
C ASP A 67 -10.01 8.50 6.86
N VAL A 68 -9.38 7.34 7.05
CA VAL A 68 -7.94 7.28 7.36
C VAL A 68 -7.13 7.95 6.25
N ARG A 69 -7.37 7.62 4.99
CA ARG A 69 -6.64 8.17 3.85
C ARG A 69 -6.85 9.67 3.64
N ALA A 70 -7.97 10.22 4.10
CA ALA A 70 -8.21 11.67 4.07
C ALA A 70 -7.25 12.45 4.97
N VAL A 71 -6.77 11.83 6.06
CA VAL A 71 -5.89 12.46 7.06
C VAL A 71 -4.47 11.88 7.08
N ASP A 72 -4.30 10.64 6.66
CA ASP A 72 -3.03 9.92 6.66
C ASP A 72 -2.89 9.01 5.43
N SER A 73 -1.95 9.37 4.56
CA SER A 73 -1.59 8.58 3.38
C SER A 73 -0.48 7.54 3.66
N GLU A 74 0.13 7.56 4.86
CA GLU A 74 1.35 6.81 5.14
C GLU A 74 1.11 5.51 5.89
N THR A 75 0.16 5.48 6.86
CA THR A 75 -0.13 4.26 7.62
C THR A 75 -0.65 3.16 6.68
N PRO A 76 0.02 2.01 6.61
CA PRO A 76 -0.39 0.94 5.73
C PRO A 76 -1.74 0.36 6.14
N ILE A 77 -2.51 -0.08 5.13
CA ILE A 77 -3.79 -0.77 5.31
C ILE A 77 -3.75 -2.09 4.56
N ILE A 78 -4.03 -3.19 5.28
CA ILE A 78 -4.27 -4.52 4.71
C ILE A 78 -5.74 -4.84 4.91
N PHE A 79 -6.47 -5.13 3.84
CA PHE A 79 -7.84 -5.60 3.95
C PHE A 79 -7.89 -7.12 4.13
N LEU A 80 -8.79 -7.54 5.02
CA LEU A 80 -9.24 -8.92 5.16
C LEU A 80 -10.58 -9.03 4.44
N THR A 81 -10.76 -9.97 3.52
CA THR A 81 -11.98 -10.01 2.69
C THR A 81 -12.41 -11.43 2.33
N ALA A 82 -13.69 -11.68 2.22
CA ALA A 82 -14.22 -12.93 1.71
C ALA A 82 -13.98 -13.07 0.19
N LYS A 83 -13.77 -14.30 -0.28
CA LYS A 83 -13.38 -14.65 -1.66
C LYS A 83 -14.33 -14.17 -2.77
N ALA A 84 -15.58 -13.83 -2.43
CA ALA A 84 -16.66 -13.57 -3.39
C ALA A 84 -16.66 -12.16 -4.02
N MET A 85 -15.88 -11.20 -3.50
CA MET A 85 -16.06 -9.79 -3.87
C MET A 85 -14.92 -9.27 -4.73
N LYS A 86 -14.98 -9.56 -6.03
CA LYS A 86 -14.03 -9.06 -7.03
C LYS A 86 -14.07 -7.54 -7.17
N GLU A 87 -15.26 -6.97 -7.08
CA GLU A 87 -15.53 -5.53 -7.18
C GLU A 87 -14.99 -4.77 -5.96
N ASP A 88 -15.13 -5.31 -4.77
CA ASP A 88 -14.69 -4.71 -3.52
C ASP A 88 -13.16 -4.58 -3.45
N ARG A 89 -12.43 -5.54 -4.02
CA ARG A 89 -10.96 -5.46 -4.08
C ARG A 89 -10.48 -4.31 -4.97
N ILE A 90 -11.19 -4.04 -6.08
CA ILE A 90 -10.89 -2.90 -6.96
C ILE A 90 -11.18 -1.59 -6.23
N GLU A 91 -12.25 -1.53 -5.47
CA GLU A 91 -12.60 -0.34 -4.69
C GLU A 91 -11.59 -0.05 -3.58
N GLY A 92 -11.26 -1.02 -2.77
CA GLY A 92 -10.28 -0.84 -1.71
C GLY A 92 -8.89 -0.50 -2.23
N LEU A 93 -8.49 -1.05 -3.40
CA LEU A 93 -7.27 -0.63 -4.07
C LEU A 93 -7.36 0.84 -4.53
N LYS A 94 -8.53 1.29 -5.01
CA LYS A 94 -8.77 2.72 -5.31
C LYS A 94 -8.67 3.60 -4.06
N ILE A 95 -8.98 3.09 -2.89
CA ILE A 95 -8.84 3.80 -1.61
C ILE A 95 -7.36 3.91 -1.20
N GLY A 96 -6.51 2.97 -1.57
CA GLY A 96 -5.09 2.99 -1.24
C GLY A 96 -4.65 1.95 -0.23
N ALA A 97 -5.28 0.79 -0.26
CA ALA A 97 -4.78 -0.36 0.46
C ALA A 97 -3.38 -0.78 -0.02
N ASP A 98 -2.57 -1.24 0.89
CA ASP A 98 -1.22 -1.71 0.59
C ASP A 98 -1.19 -3.20 0.27
N ASP A 99 -2.15 -3.98 0.79
CA ASP A 99 -2.32 -5.39 0.49
C ASP A 99 -3.75 -5.88 0.77
N TYR A 100 -4.05 -7.11 0.31
CA TYR A 100 -5.30 -7.82 0.52
C TYR A 100 -5.04 -9.26 0.91
N LEU A 101 -5.80 -9.75 1.89
CA LEU A 101 -5.76 -11.14 2.32
C LEU A 101 -7.18 -11.71 2.28
N THR A 102 -7.36 -12.83 1.54
CA THR A 102 -8.67 -13.46 1.36
C THR A 102 -8.92 -14.46 2.48
N LYS A 103 -10.08 -14.36 3.13
CA LYS A 103 -10.58 -15.38 4.06
C LYS A 103 -11.06 -16.62 3.28
N PRO A 104 -10.75 -17.86 3.73
CA PRO A 104 -9.89 -18.19 4.85
C PRO A 104 -8.39 -18.06 4.52
N PHE A 105 -7.58 -17.65 5.49
CA PHE A 105 -6.14 -17.50 5.38
C PHE A 105 -5.43 -18.19 6.56
N SER A 106 -4.15 -18.50 6.40
CA SER A 106 -3.32 -18.97 7.50
C SER A 106 -2.71 -17.80 8.28
N MET A 107 -2.46 -18.00 9.57
CA MET A 107 -1.77 -17.00 10.40
C MET A 107 -0.36 -16.72 9.90
N GLU A 108 0.30 -17.73 9.35
CA GLU A 108 1.63 -17.58 8.74
C GLU A 108 1.58 -16.62 7.54
N GLU A 109 0.61 -16.79 6.63
CA GLU A 109 0.41 -15.90 5.48
C GLU A 109 0.15 -14.45 5.94
N LEU A 110 -0.75 -14.26 6.93
CA LEU A 110 -1.04 -12.94 7.48
C LEU A 110 0.24 -12.28 8.03
N LEU A 111 1.02 -12.99 8.84
CA LEU A 111 2.25 -12.47 9.43
C LEU A 111 3.32 -12.14 8.38
N LEU A 112 3.47 -12.96 7.35
CA LEU A 112 4.38 -12.69 6.24
C LEU A 112 4.00 -11.40 5.49
N ARG A 113 2.70 -11.19 5.21
CA ARG A 113 2.19 -9.98 4.57
C ARG A 113 2.37 -8.74 5.45
N ILE A 114 2.04 -8.84 6.74
CA ILE A 114 2.28 -7.76 7.72
C ILE A 114 3.75 -7.35 7.73
N ARG A 115 4.66 -8.31 7.85
CA ARG A 115 6.11 -8.03 7.86
C ARG A 115 6.59 -7.41 6.55
N ALA A 116 6.09 -7.88 5.41
CA ALA A 116 6.42 -7.34 4.10
C ALA A 116 5.94 -5.88 3.95
N VAL A 117 4.73 -5.58 4.38
CA VAL A 117 4.15 -4.22 4.34
C VAL A 117 4.89 -3.29 5.30
N LEU A 118 5.12 -3.72 6.55
CA LEU A 118 5.82 -2.92 7.56
C LEU A 118 7.30 -2.68 7.22
N ARG A 119 7.99 -3.62 6.55
CA ARG A 119 9.36 -3.40 6.05
C ARG A 119 9.39 -2.28 5.03
N ARG A 120 8.37 -2.16 4.18
CA ARG A 120 8.25 -1.11 3.17
C ARG A 120 7.86 0.24 3.76
N SER A 121 7.03 0.24 4.80
CA SER A 121 6.59 1.47 5.48
C SER A 121 7.59 1.95 6.53
N GLY A 122 8.44 1.07 7.05
CA GLY A 122 9.54 1.46 7.93
C GLY A 122 10.51 2.39 7.19
N LYS A 123 10.99 3.42 7.87
CA LYS A 123 12.20 4.14 7.44
C LYS A 123 13.24 3.08 7.10
N GLN A 124 13.73 3.05 5.86
CA GLN A 124 14.95 2.31 5.58
C GLN A 124 15.96 2.76 6.64
N GLU A 125 16.54 1.78 7.33
CA GLU A 125 17.62 2.05 8.28
C GLU A 125 18.58 3.04 7.62
N GLU A 126 18.82 4.14 8.31
CA GLU A 126 19.80 5.16 7.92
C GLU A 126 21.19 4.48 7.88
N GLY A 127 21.51 3.82 6.79
CA GLY A 127 22.73 3.04 6.76
C GLY A 127 23.19 2.48 5.44
N LYS A 128 22.62 2.85 4.28
CA LYS A 128 23.26 2.55 2.99
C LYS A 128 22.85 3.56 1.92
N SER A 129 23.75 4.48 1.61
CA SER A 129 23.76 5.50 0.56
C SER A 129 22.63 6.53 0.60
N PRO A 130 22.90 7.83 0.38
CA PRO A 130 21.84 8.79 0.16
C PRO A 130 20.98 8.25 -0.99
N ALA A 131 19.72 7.94 -0.71
CA ALA A 131 18.81 7.45 -1.73
C ALA A 131 18.79 8.50 -2.84
N ALA A 132 19.29 8.14 -4.00
CA ALA A 132 19.37 9.04 -5.14
C ALA A 132 17.98 9.59 -5.42
N GLU A 133 17.84 10.90 -5.41
CA GLU A 133 16.64 11.53 -5.93
C GLU A 133 16.57 11.29 -7.43
N TYR A 134 15.40 10.99 -7.94
CA TYR A 134 15.19 10.80 -9.38
C TYR A 134 14.56 12.07 -9.96
N SER A 135 15.25 12.66 -10.94
CA SER A 135 14.68 13.71 -11.78
C SER A 135 13.84 13.10 -12.88
N LEU A 136 12.56 13.44 -12.93
CA LEU A 136 11.58 12.97 -13.90
C LEU A 136 10.91 14.20 -14.53
N GLY A 137 11.50 14.74 -15.60
CA GLY A 137 11.07 16.02 -16.15
C GLY A 137 11.05 17.13 -15.07
N GLU A 138 9.90 17.77 -14.88
CA GLU A 138 9.71 18.79 -13.84
C GLU A 138 9.54 18.21 -12.43
N PHE A 139 9.47 16.87 -12.28
CA PHE A 139 9.31 16.21 -10.98
C PHE A 139 10.65 15.80 -10.38
N THR A 140 10.74 15.89 -9.06
CA THR A 140 11.79 15.27 -8.25
C THR A 140 11.13 14.21 -7.36
N PHE A 141 11.53 12.97 -7.52
CA PHE A 141 11.05 11.85 -6.71
C PHE A 141 12.12 11.44 -5.70
N ASN A 142 11.77 11.44 -4.42
CA ASN A 142 12.60 10.94 -3.34
C ASN A 142 11.98 9.67 -2.74
N PRO A 143 12.52 8.48 -3.03
CA PRO A 143 11.98 7.21 -2.53
C PRO A 143 12.03 7.08 -1.01
N SER A 144 13.11 7.53 -0.37
CA SER A 144 13.28 7.42 1.08
C SER A 144 12.27 8.26 1.85
N LYS A 145 11.94 9.44 1.34
CA LYS A 145 10.92 10.31 1.90
C LYS A 145 9.52 10.00 1.35
N ARG A 146 9.44 9.13 0.35
CA ARG A 146 8.20 8.82 -0.39
C ARG A 146 7.51 10.09 -0.90
N THR A 147 8.28 11.04 -1.44
CA THR A 147 7.78 12.32 -1.91
C THR A 147 8.00 12.51 -3.40
N LEU A 148 6.97 13.01 -4.06
CA LEU A 148 7.01 13.49 -5.43
C LEU A 148 6.81 15.01 -5.39
N ARG A 149 7.83 15.76 -5.76
CA ARG A 149 7.83 17.23 -5.76
C ARG A 149 7.79 17.75 -7.19
N ARG A 150 6.96 18.75 -7.42
CA ARG A 150 6.95 19.55 -8.65
C ARG A 150 6.82 21.03 -8.25
N ASN A 151 7.76 21.85 -8.63
CA ASN A 151 7.83 23.27 -8.23
C ASN A 151 7.76 23.42 -6.69
N ARG A 152 6.76 24.16 -6.19
CA ARG A 152 6.51 24.36 -4.74
C ARG A 152 5.56 23.31 -4.13
N SER A 153 5.01 22.43 -4.95
CA SER A 153 4.08 21.39 -4.48
C SER A 153 4.81 20.09 -4.18
N THR A 154 4.55 19.51 -3.02
CA THR A 154 5.08 18.20 -2.62
C THR A 154 3.92 17.29 -2.28
N ARG A 155 3.89 16.13 -2.92
CA ARG A 155 2.92 15.07 -2.67
C ARG A 155 3.59 13.90 -1.97
N LYS A 156 2.97 13.40 -0.91
CA LYS A 156 3.35 12.11 -0.31
C LYS A 156 2.75 10.98 -1.13
N LEU A 157 3.53 9.93 -1.32
CA LEU A 157 3.12 8.68 -1.94
C LEU A 157 2.93 7.62 -0.88
N THR A 158 1.99 6.70 -1.09
CA THR A 158 1.92 5.49 -0.28
C THR A 158 3.18 4.64 -0.48
N ALA A 159 3.43 3.68 0.40
CA ALA A 159 4.61 2.82 0.30
C ALA A 159 4.64 2.09 -1.06
N ARG A 160 3.48 1.53 -1.50
CA ARG A 160 3.35 0.84 -2.78
C ARG A 160 3.58 1.74 -4.00
N GLU A 161 3.02 2.94 -3.99
CA GLU A 161 3.23 3.92 -5.07
C GLU A 161 4.71 4.28 -5.19
N SER A 162 5.36 4.50 -4.06
CA SER A 162 6.79 4.83 -4.01
C SER A 162 7.66 3.68 -4.52
N ASP A 163 7.41 2.45 -4.08
CA ASP A 163 8.16 1.27 -4.50
C ASP A 163 8.02 1.02 -6.00
N LEU A 164 6.78 1.11 -6.51
CA LEU A 164 6.52 0.94 -7.94
C LEU A 164 7.16 2.03 -8.78
N LEU A 165 7.08 3.29 -8.35
CA LEU A 165 7.74 4.40 -9.04
C LEU A 165 9.26 4.25 -9.00
N ARG A 166 9.86 3.81 -7.87
CA ARG A 166 11.29 3.53 -7.76
C ARG A 166 11.71 2.44 -8.75
N LEU A 167 10.95 1.36 -8.83
CA LEU A 167 11.25 0.28 -9.77
C LEU A 167 11.16 0.75 -11.23
N LEU A 168 10.18 1.56 -11.56
CA LEU A 168 10.08 2.21 -12.89
C LEU A 168 11.25 3.14 -13.18
N CYS A 169 11.74 3.89 -12.18
CA CYS A 169 12.92 4.75 -12.31
C CYS A 169 14.20 3.95 -12.57
N LEU A 170 14.37 2.80 -11.92
CA LEU A 170 15.51 1.91 -12.18
C LEU A 170 15.52 1.36 -13.61
N HIS A 171 14.33 1.22 -14.21
CA HIS A 171 14.14 0.80 -15.61
C HIS A 171 13.75 1.96 -16.53
N ARG A 172 14.19 3.20 -16.21
CA ARG A 172 13.85 4.40 -16.98
C ARG A 172 14.18 4.21 -18.47
N ASN A 173 13.21 4.54 -19.31
CA ASN A 173 13.29 4.41 -20.77
C ASN A 173 13.47 2.97 -21.30
N ALA A 174 13.48 1.97 -20.42
CA ALA A 174 13.43 0.54 -20.74
C ALA A 174 12.06 -0.07 -20.37
N THR A 175 11.78 -1.25 -20.86
CA THR A 175 10.57 -1.98 -20.48
C THR A 175 10.81 -2.76 -19.20
N LEU A 176 10.07 -2.44 -18.16
CA LEU A 176 9.98 -3.23 -16.93
C LEU A 176 9.01 -4.39 -17.16
N ASP A 177 9.50 -5.63 -17.07
CA ASP A 177 8.64 -6.81 -17.17
C ASP A 177 7.58 -6.80 -16.06
N ARG A 178 6.31 -7.03 -16.47
CA ARG A 178 5.18 -6.94 -15.55
C ARG A 178 5.23 -8.00 -14.46
N ASN A 179 5.53 -9.23 -14.82
CA ASN A 179 5.53 -10.35 -13.87
C ASN A 179 6.73 -10.25 -12.92
N ALA A 180 7.89 -9.80 -13.41
CA ALA A 180 9.03 -9.51 -12.56
C ALA A 180 8.70 -8.43 -11.51
N ALA A 181 8.08 -7.34 -11.93
CA ALA A 181 7.64 -6.28 -11.02
C ALA A 181 6.59 -6.78 -10.00
N LEU A 182 5.65 -7.64 -10.41
CA LEU A 182 4.67 -8.24 -9.51
C LEU A 182 5.36 -9.12 -8.46
N ARG A 183 6.25 -10.02 -8.86
CA ARG A 183 6.99 -10.87 -7.92
C ARG A 183 7.85 -10.05 -6.96
N GLU A 184 8.54 -9.02 -7.45
CA GLU A 184 9.37 -8.16 -6.59
C GLU A 184 8.55 -7.38 -5.56
N LEU A 185 7.42 -6.80 -5.99
CA LEU A 185 6.63 -5.92 -5.14
C LEU A 185 5.55 -6.66 -4.33
N TRP A 186 4.94 -7.71 -4.86
CA TRP A 186 3.82 -8.44 -4.21
C TRP A 186 4.17 -9.86 -3.79
N GLY A 187 5.30 -10.40 -4.25
CA GLY A 187 5.75 -11.74 -3.93
C GLY A 187 5.29 -12.80 -4.93
N ASP A 188 4.20 -12.55 -5.68
CA ASP A 188 3.68 -13.40 -6.73
C ASP A 188 3.06 -12.58 -7.86
N ASP A 189 2.83 -13.22 -9.01
CA ASP A 189 2.24 -12.62 -10.21
C ASP A 189 0.78 -13.04 -10.42
N SER A 190 0.07 -13.34 -9.33
CA SER A 190 -1.34 -13.71 -9.37
C SER A 190 -2.21 -12.67 -10.07
N TYR A 191 -3.36 -13.12 -10.60
CA TYR A 191 -4.33 -12.24 -11.24
C TYR A 191 -4.71 -11.04 -10.36
N PHE A 192 -4.80 -11.25 -9.05
CA PHE A 192 -5.20 -10.19 -8.11
C PHE A 192 -4.10 -9.14 -7.93
N ASN A 193 -2.85 -9.55 -7.80
CA ASN A 193 -1.72 -8.66 -7.71
C ASN A 193 -1.53 -7.87 -9.02
N SER A 194 -1.83 -8.52 -10.16
CA SER A 194 -1.85 -7.85 -11.46
C SER A 194 -2.87 -6.70 -11.51
N ARG A 195 -4.09 -6.90 -11.00
CA ARG A 195 -5.11 -5.85 -10.91
C ARG A 195 -4.76 -4.76 -9.91
N SER A 196 -4.12 -5.13 -8.80
CA SER A 196 -3.58 -4.16 -7.85
C SER A 196 -2.58 -3.23 -8.52
N MET A 197 -1.64 -3.77 -9.27
CA MET A 197 -0.64 -2.99 -10.02
C MET A 197 -1.31 -2.00 -10.98
N ASP A 198 -2.38 -2.39 -11.70
CA ASP A 198 -3.08 -1.48 -12.63
C ASP A 198 -3.64 -0.25 -11.92
N VAL A 199 -4.14 -0.42 -10.69
CA VAL A 199 -4.64 0.71 -9.89
C VAL A 199 -3.50 1.65 -9.49
N PHE A 200 -2.37 1.11 -9.01
CA PHE A 200 -1.22 1.93 -8.64
C PHE A 200 -0.62 2.65 -9.86
N ILE A 201 -0.56 1.98 -11.02
CA ILE A 201 -0.16 2.62 -12.29
C ILE A 201 -1.10 3.77 -12.65
N SER A 202 -2.43 3.56 -12.55
CA SER A 202 -3.41 4.62 -12.81
C SER A 202 -3.21 5.84 -11.91
N ARG A 203 -2.90 5.63 -10.62
CA ARG A 203 -2.60 6.71 -9.68
C ARG A 203 -1.30 7.43 -10.01
N LEU A 204 -0.24 6.68 -10.24
CA LEU A 204 1.04 7.28 -10.61
C LEU A 204 0.91 8.11 -11.90
N ARG A 205 0.15 7.63 -12.89
CA ARG A 205 -0.17 8.43 -14.08
C ARG A 205 -0.86 9.75 -13.73
N LYS A 206 -1.84 9.72 -12.81
CA LYS A 206 -2.50 10.95 -12.33
C LYS A 206 -1.55 11.88 -11.58
N HIS A 207 -0.62 11.33 -10.79
CA HIS A 207 0.35 12.14 -10.07
C HIS A 207 1.37 12.81 -11.00
N LEU A 208 1.70 12.16 -12.11
CA LEU A 208 2.67 12.62 -13.11
C LEU A 208 2.03 13.41 -14.27
N ALA A 209 0.71 13.47 -14.38
CA ALA A 209 -0.02 14.09 -15.48
C ALA A 209 0.25 15.61 -15.68
N GLY A 210 0.94 16.24 -14.74
CA GLY A 210 1.28 17.66 -14.83
C GLY A 210 2.43 17.97 -15.81
N ASP A 211 3.22 16.97 -16.22
CA ASP A 211 4.35 17.14 -17.15
C ASP A 211 4.21 16.14 -18.32
N PRO A 212 3.95 16.62 -19.55
CA PRO A 212 3.81 15.75 -20.72
C PRO A 212 5.11 15.04 -21.12
N ALA A 213 6.26 15.46 -20.60
CA ALA A 213 7.54 14.79 -20.84
C ALA A 213 7.73 13.52 -19.98
N VAL A 214 6.79 13.26 -19.05
CA VAL A 214 6.86 12.11 -18.13
C VAL A 214 5.62 11.25 -18.26
N GLU A 215 5.77 10.03 -18.78
CA GLU A 215 4.65 9.14 -19.04
C GLU A 215 4.97 7.70 -18.66
N ILE A 216 3.99 7.00 -18.07
CA ILE A 216 4.04 5.55 -17.86
C ILE A 216 3.24 4.87 -18.96
N LEU A 217 3.91 4.26 -19.91
CA LEU A 217 3.32 3.53 -21.03
C LEU A 217 3.08 2.07 -20.66
N SER A 218 1.99 1.51 -21.18
CA SER A 218 1.78 0.05 -21.19
C SER A 218 2.34 -0.52 -22.49
N VAL A 219 3.24 -1.50 -22.39
CA VAL A 219 3.81 -2.22 -23.54
C VAL A 219 3.08 -3.56 -23.66
N PRO A 220 2.21 -3.74 -24.66
CA PRO A 220 1.39 -4.94 -24.80
C PRO A 220 2.24 -6.23 -24.75
N GLY A 221 1.81 -7.20 -23.93
CA GLY A 221 2.47 -8.49 -23.77
C GLY A 221 3.86 -8.47 -23.10
N LYS A 222 4.39 -7.29 -22.74
CA LYS A 222 5.74 -7.17 -22.14
C LYS A 222 5.73 -6.53 -20.76
N GLY A 223 5.07 -5.39 -20.59
CA GLY A 223 5.08 -4.73 -19.28
C GLY A 223 4.83 -3.24 -19.32
N LEU A 224 5.62 -2.50 -18.56
CA LEU A 224 5.48 -1.07 -18.35
C LEU A 224 6.78 -0.34 -18.74
N LYS A 225 6.66 0.88 -19.22
CA LYS A 225 7.80 1.74 -19.54
C LYS A 225 7.56 3.14 -18.99
N LEU A 226 8.47 3.60 -18.11
CA LEU A 226 8.52 5.00 -17.72
C LEU A 226 9.34 5.76 -18.75
N VAL A 227 8.69 6.63 -19.49
CA VAL A 227 9.35 7.62 -20.35
C VAL A 227 9.49 8.89 -19.53
N ALA A 228 10.72 9.37 -19.40
CA ALA A 228 10.98 10.66 -18.80
C ALA A 228 12.09 11.32 -19.59
N GLY A 229 11.83 12.50 -20.14
CA GLY A 229 12.83 13.32 -20.81
C GLY A 229 14.04 13.52 -19.89
N GLY A 230 15.25 13.43 -20.42
CA GLY A 230 16.46 13.75 -19.68
C GLY A 230 16.47 15.24 -19.32
N GLY A 231 16.71 15.56 -18.07
CA GLY A 231 17.27 16.82 -17.70
C GLY A 231 18.77 16.76 -17.91
#